data_2f5e9470c78b5b492ded2e1b1bdfbd3c
#
_entry.id   2f5e9470c78b5b492ded2e1b1bdfbd3c
#
_cell.length_a   1.000
_cell.length_b   1.000
_cell.length_c   1.000
_cell.angle_alpha   90.00
_cell.angle_beta   90.00
_cell.angle_gamma   90.00
#
_symmetry.space_group_name_H-M   'P 1'
#
loop_
_entity.id
_entity.type
_entity.pdbx_description
1 polymer ?
#
loop_
_entity_poly.entity_id
_entity_poly.type
_entity_poly.pdbx_seq_one_letter_code
_entity_poly.pdbx_strand_id
1 'polypeptide(L)'
;MPTYKIIACDMDETLLSSDASICRRNIEAIAKAKAQGVKFVPCTGRGFRSVEGVLKTLNLFDEAGQYVIGFNGASITENKGHRSLFWDPIPFDLADTIYRKSASYGLCMHIYTRDTVYISGVTPDEEDFLRGRMA
;
A
#
# COMPACT_ATOMS: atom_id res chain seq x y z
N MET A 1 27.00 13.49 5.88
CA MET A 1 25.76 12.75 6.20
C MET A 1 24.60 13.40 5.48
N PRO A 2 23.62 12.67 4.95
CA PRO A 2 22.48 13.28 4.30
C PRO A 2 21.65 14.09 5.30
N THR A 3 21.15 15.25 4.87
CA THR A 3 20.28 16.12 5.68
C THR A 3 18.95 15.44 5.98
N TYR A 4 18.39 14.74 5.00
CA TYR A 4 17.14 13.99 5.14
C TYR A 4 17.43 12.53 5.48
N LYS A 5 16.62 11.94 6.35
CA LYS A 5 16.74 10.56 6.82
C LYS A 5 15.67 9.63 6.26
N ILE A 6 14.57 10.19 5.79
CA ILE A 6 13.42 9.46 5.28
C ILE A 6 12.94 10.15 4.00
N ILE A 7 12.57 9.34 3.01
CA ILE A 7 11.82 9.74 1.82
C ILE A 7 10.51 8.97 1.87
N ALA A 8 9.40 9.67 2.08
CA ALA A 8 8.06 9.13 1.94
C ALA A 8 7.60 9.38 0.50
N CYS A 9 7.17 8.34 -0.20
CA CYS A 9 6.81 8.42 -1.61
C CYS A 9 5.50 7.69 -1.88
N ASP A 10 4.56 8.39 -2.52
CA ASP A 10 3.37 7.78 -3.05
C ASP A 10 3.72 6.78 -4.17
N MET A 11 2.85 5.80 -4.39
CA MET A 11 3.13 4.71 -5.32
C MET A 11 2.46 4.89 -6.67
N ASP A 12 1.15 4.85 -6.71
CA ASP A 12 0.41 4.83 -7.99
C ASP A 12 0.54 6.17 -8.72
N GLU A 13 0.92 6.13 -10.00
CA GLU A 13 1.17 7.33 -10.84
C GLU A 13 2.22 8.32 -10.30
N THR A 14 2.99 7.91 -9.30
CA THR A 14 4.11 8.69 -8.72
C THR A 14 5.42 7.90 -8.82
N LEU A 15 5.57 6.84 -8.03
CA LEU A 15 6.71 5.90 -8.15
C LEU A 15 6.51 4.92 -9.30
N LEU A 16 5.27 4.43 -9.44
CA LEU A 16 4.85 3.50 -10.48
C LEU A 16 4.34 4.25 -11.70
N SER A 17 4.79 3.80 -12.87
CA SER A 17 4.22 4.20 -14.17
C SER A 17 2.83 3.59 -14.36
N SER A 18 2.11 4.01 -15.40
CA SER A 18 0.76 3.51 -15.73
C SER A 18 0.70 2.00 -15.98
N ASP A 19 1.81 1.37 -16.32
CA ASP A 19 1.97 -0.07 -16.48
C ASP A 19 2.41 -0.78 -15.18
N ALA A 20 2.35 -0.08 -14.05
CA ALA A 20 2.80 -0.53 -12.73
C ALA A 20 4.31 -0.85 -12.63
N SER A 21 5.12 -0.45 -13.60
CA SER A 21 6.58 -0.59 -13.54
C SER A 21 7.24 0.56 -12.79
N ILE A 22 8.46 0.31 -12.30
CA ILE A 22 9.33 1.35 -11.72
C ILE A 22 10.47 1.61 -12.71
N CYS A 23 10.66 2.86 -13.11
CA CYS A 23 11.74 3.17 -14.02
C CYS A 23 13.11 2.87 -13.37
N ARG A 24 14.04 2.37 -14.18
CA ARG A 24 15.40 1.98 -13.73
C ARG A 24 16.11 3.10 -12.96
N ARG A 25 15.95 4.33 -13.41
CA ARG A 25 16.56 5.51 -12.78
C ARG A 25 16.10 5.69 -11.32
N ASN A 26 14.81 5.45 -11.04
CA ASN A 26 14.25 5.53 -9.69
C ASN A 26 14.81 4.40 -8.82
N ILE A 27 14.88 3.17 -9.34
CA ILE A 27 15.45 2.02 -8.61
C ILE A 27 16.90 2.33 -8.19
N GLU A 28 17.72 2.82 -9.12
CA GLU A 28 19.12 3.18 -8.85
C GLU A 28 19.25 4.33 -7.84
N ALA A 29 18.38 5.34 -7.93
CA ALA A 29 18.39 6.48 -7.00
C ALA A 29 18.01 6.05 -5.59
N ILE A 30 16.97 5.21 -5.44
CA ILE A 30 16.53 4.67 -4.15
C ILE A 30 17.63 3.80 -3.53
N ALA A 31 18.28 2.96 -4.33
CA ALA A 31 19.41 2.15 -3.86
C ALA A 31 20.57 3.00 -3.35
N LYS A 32 20.90 4.10 -4.04
CA LYS A 32 21.93 5.07 -3.61
C LYS A 32 21.55 5.79 -2.31
N ALA A 33 20.29 6.21 -2.18
CA ALA A 33 19.80 6.86 -0.97
C ALA A 33 19.86 5.90 0.22
N LYS A 34 19.43 4.66 0.04
CA LYS A 34 19.52 3.59 1.03
C LYS A 34 20.96 3.33 1.48
N ALA A 35 21.91 3.25 0.55
CA ALA A 35 23.33 3.08 0.86
C ALA A 35 23.91 4.21 1.72
N GLN A 36 23.29 5.39 1.73
CA GLN A 36 23.61 6.53 2.58
C GLN A 36 22.84 6.55 3.89
N GLY A 37 22.08 5.50 4.22
CA GLY A 37 21.29 5.39 5.43
C GLY A 37 19.96 6.12 5.39
N VAL A 38 19.50 6.58 4.21
CA VAL A 38 18.17 7.16 4.03
C VAL A 38 17.15 6.04 3.87
N LYS A 39 16.05 6.10 4.64
CA LYS A 39 14.94 5.15 4.52
C LYS A 39 14.01 5.60 3.38
N PHE A 40 13.67 4.67 2.52
CA PHE A 40 12.64 4.90 1.51
C PHE A 40 11.35 4.20 1.93
N VAL A 41 10.29 4.99 2.14
CA VAL A 41 9.01 4.54 2.70
C VAL A 41 7.92 4.70 1.65
N PRO A 42 7.48 3.63 0.99
CA PRO A 42 6.30 3.67 0.14
C PRO A 42 5.06 4.02 0.97
N CYS A 43 4.23 4.94 0.44
CA CYS A 43 2.97 5.37 1.01
C CYS A 43 1.86 5.05 0.03
N THR A 44 0.81 4.35 0.44
CA THR A 44 -0.20 3.86 -0.48
C THR A 44 -1.55 3.61 0.20
N GLY A 45 -2.63 3.63 -0.58
CA GLY A 45 -3.93 3.13 -0.14
C GLY A 45 -4.01 1.60 -0.04
N ARG A 46 -3.02 0.89 -0.61
CA ARG A 46 -2.99 -0.57 -0.62
C ARG A 46 -2.52 -1.13 0.73
N GLY A 47 -2.87 -2.40 1.01
CA GLY A 47 -2.30 -3.15 2.12
C GLY A 47 -0.88 -3.66 1.81
N PHE A 48 -0.14 -4.04 2.84
CA PHE A 48 1.27 -4.47 2.73
C PHE A 48 1.48 -5.59 1.69
N ARG A 49 0.61 -6.60 1.66
CA ARG A 49 0.74 -7.74 0.73
C ARG A 49 0.70 -7.32 -0.73
N SER A 50 -0.13 -6.33 -1.07
CA SER A 50 -0.26 -5.83 -2.45
C SER A 50 0.97 -5.06 -2.94
N VAL A 51 1.90 -4.71 -2.06
CA VAL A 51 3.12 -3.97 -2.42
C VAL A 51 4.39 -4.82 -2.36
N GLU A 52 4.30 -6.09 -1.99
CA GLU A 52 5.46 -6.98 -1.88
C GLU A 52 6.30 -7.05 -3.15
N GLY A 53 5.67 -7.07 -4.33
CA GLY A 53 6.36 -7.06 -5.62
C GLY A 53 7.23 -5.82 -5.80
N VAL A 54 6.71 -4.66 -5.43
CA VAL A 54 7.44 -3.38 -5.45
C VAL A 54 8.61 -3.41 -4.47
N LEU A 55 8.38 -3.89 -3.25
CA LEU A 55 9.43 -4.01 -2.24
C LEU A 55 10.58 -4.94 -2.70
N LYS A 56 10.25 -6.04 -3.37
CA LYS A 56 11.24 -6.96 -3.95
C LYS A 56 12.06 -6.27 -5.05
N THR A 57 11.41 -5.54 -5.94
CA THR A 57 12.07 -4.77 -7.00
C THR A 57 13.03 -3.72 -6.45
N LEU A 58 12.69 -3.09 -5.32
CA LEU A 58 13.49 -2.07 -4.66
C LEU A 58 14.52 -2.63 -3.67
N ASN A 59 14.59 -3.96 -3.49
CA ASN A 59 15.41 -4.62 -2.46
C ASN A 59 15.11 -4.10 -1.05
N LEU A 60 13.82 -3.92 -0.74
CA LEU A 60 13.30 -3.49 0.56
C LEU A 60 12.47 -4.56 1.24
N PHE A 61 12.14 -5.67 0.54
CA PHE A 61 11.31 -6.74 1.07
C PHE A 61 12.03 -7.50 2.19
N ASP A 62 11.32 -7.80 3.27
CA ASP A 62 11.82 -8.51 4.47
C ASP A 62 13.11 -7.90 5.06
N GLU A 63 13.30 -6.60 4.90
CA GLU A 63 14.47 -5.89 5.39
C GLU A 63 14.16 -5.11 6.68
N ALA A 64 15.00 -5.29 7.69
CA ALA A 64 14.85 -4.59 8.96
C ALA A 64 15.07 -3.08 8.83
N GLY A 65 14.29 -2.30 9.56
CA GLY A 65 14.38 -0.84 9.54
C GLY A 65 13.89 -0.19 8.25
N GLN A 66 13.19 -0.94 7.40
CA GLN A 66 12.44 -0.43 6.24
C GLN A 66 10.94 -0.58 6.51
N TYR A 67 10.14 0.32 5.98
CA TYR A 67 8.74 0.46 6.36
C TYR A 67 7.85 0.72 5.15
N VAL A 68 6.56 0.38 5.31
CA VAL A 68 5.48 0.79 4.41
C VAL A 68 4.41 1.50 5.23
N ILE A 69 3.90 2.61 4.71
CA ILE A 69 2.68 3.26 5.18
C ILE A 69 1.56 2.82 4.24
N GLY A 70 0.66 2.00 4.76
CA GLY A 70 -0.46 1.43 4.03
C GLY A 70 -1.82 1.99 4.44
N PHE A 71 -2.86 1.62 3.67
CA PHE A 71 -4.25 2.00 3.95
C PHE A 71 -4.43 3.51 4.18
N ASN A 72 -3.79 4.34 3.34
CA ASN A 72 -3.82 5.80 3.44
C ASN A 72 -3.37 6.34 4.81
N GLY A 73 -2.41 5.69 5.44
CA GLY A 73 -1.88 6.08 6.75
C GLY A 73 -2.44 5.30 7.93
N ALA A 74 -3.46 4.46 7.75
CA ALA A 74 -4.03 3.65 8.83
C ALA A 74 -3.12 2.50 9.29
N SER A 75 -2.06 2.20 8.55
CA SER A 75 -1.07 1.21 8.98
C SER A 75 0.36 1.66 8.73
N ILE A 76 1.25 1.28 9.65
CA ILE A 76 2.71 1.31 9.45
C ILE A 76 3.22 -0.08 9.72
N THR A 77 3.86 -0.67 8.71
CA THR A 77 4.40 -2.03 8.80
C THR A 77 5.90 -1.99 8.56
N GLU A 78 6.67 -2.59 9.45
CA GLU A 78 8.07 -2.88 9.19
C GLU A 78 8.18 -4.06 8.22
N ASN A 79 9.03 -3.92 7.20
CA ASN A 79 9.15 -4.93 6.15
C ASN A 79 9.68 -6.27 6.68
N LYS A 80 10.56 -6.23 7.67
CA LYS A 80 11.09 -7.44 8.33
C LYS A 80 9.99 -8.17 9.09
N GLY A 81 9.67 -9.37 8.63
CA GLY A 81 8.63 -10.21 9.23
C GLY A 81 7.23 -9.61 9.19
N HIS A 82 6.99 -8.61 8.35
CA HIS A 82 5.69 -7.93 8.22
C HIS A 82 5.14 -7.43 9.56
N ARG A 83 6.01 -6.88 10.40
CA ARG A 83 5.67 -6.48 11.76
C ARG A 83 4.84 -5.20 11.77
N SER A 84 3.59 -5.30 12.20
CA SER A 84 2.72 -4.12 12.37
C SER A 84 3.22 -3.27 13.53
N LEU A 85 3.54 -2.01 13.24
CA LEU A 85 3.96 -1.01 14.23
C LEU A 85 2.83 -0.08 14.62
N PHE A 86 1.91 0.17 13.69
CA PHE A 86 0.75 1.02 13.89
C PHE A 86 -0.42 0.46 13.10
N TRP A 87 -1.60 0.50 13.71
CA TRP A 87 -2.86 0.09 13.09
C TRP A 87 -4.00 0.88 13.72
N ASP A 88 -4.65 1.72 12.91
CA ASP A 88 -5.76 2.58 13.32
C ASP A 88 -6.97 2.39 12.38
N PRO A 89 -7.75 1.33 12.57
CA PRO A 89 -8.95 1.08 11.78
C PRO A 89 -10.09 1.99 12.23
N ILE A 90 -11.04 2.27 11.34
CA ILE A 90 -12.30 2.88 11.74
C ILE A 90 -13.07 1.93 12.68
N PRO A 91 -13.80 2.46 13.69
CA PRO A 91 -14.63 1.66 14.57
C PRO A 91 -15.68 0.85 13.79
N PHE A 92 -15.97 -0.37 14.27
CA PHE A 92 -16.90 -1.28 13.58
C PHE A 92 -18.28 -0.65 13.34
N ASP A 93 -18.84 0.03 14.34
CA ASP A 93 -20.18 0.64 14.23
C ASP A 93 -20.23 1.71 13.12
N LEU A 94 -19.15 2.46 12.95
CA LEU A 94 -19.03 3.43 11.87
C LEU A 94 -18.87 2.73 10.51
N ALA A 95 -18.06 1.68 10.45
CA ALA A 95 -17.89 0.87 9.23
C ALA A 95 -19.21 0.23 8.81
N ASP A 96 -19.97 -0.37 9.75
CA ASP A 96 -21.28 -0.96 9.50
C ASP A 96 -22.30 0.09 9.01
N THR A 97 -22.30 1.28 9.62
CA THR A 97 -23.15 2.39 9.19
C THR A 97 -22.86 2.81 7.76
N ILE A 98 -21.59 2.98 7.41
CA ILE A 98 -21.14 3.32 6.05
C ILE A 98 -21.55 2.21 5.08
N TYR A 99 -21.31 0.95 5.47
CA TYR A 99 -21.65 -0.22 4.66
C TYR A 99 -23.14 -0.26 4.32
N ARG A 100 -24.01 -0.20 5.35
CA ARG A 100 -25.47 -0.26 5.16
C ARG A 100 -25.98 0.89 4.29
N LYS A 101 -25.45 2.08 4.51
CA LYS A 101 -25.84 3.25 3.71
C LYS A 101 -25.41 3.09 2.26
N SER A 102 -24.18 2.68 2.00
CA SER A 102 -23.67 2.48 0.64
C SER A 102 -24.39 1.33 -0.08
N ALA A 103 -24.69 0.23 0.62
CA ALA A 103 -25.47 -0.88 0.09
C ALA A 103 -26.87 -0.44 -0.36
N SER A 104 -27.51 0.49 0.35
CA SER A 104 -28.83 1.01 -0.03
C SER A 104 -28.83 1.80 -1.33
N TYR A 105 -27.65 2.27 -1.79
CA TYR A 105 -27.48 2.92 -3.09
C TYR A 105 -26.96 1.97 -4.19
N GLY A 106 -26.78 0.67 -3.88
CA GLY A 106 -26.26 -0.32 -4.83
C GLY A 106 -24.80 -0.10 -5.23
N LEU A 107 -24.01 0.53 -4.36
CA LEU A 107 -22.60 0.83 -4.66
C LEU A 107 -21.71 -0.39 -4.43
N CYS A 108 -20.71 -0.57 -5.29
CA CYS A 108 -19.61 -1.49 -5.02
C CYS A 108 -18.75 -0.94 -3.89
N MET A 109 -18.40 -1.79 -2.93
CA MET A 109 -17.60 -1.39 -1.76
C MET A 109 -16.47 -2.36 -1.53
N HIS A 110 -15.30 -1.78 -1.23
CA HIS A 110 -14.13 -2.50 -0.78
C HIS A 110 -13.93 -2.27 0.71
N ILE A 111 -13.94 -3.34 1.49
CA ILE A 111 -13.75 -3.31 2.94
C ILE A 111 -12.42 -3.96 3.25
N TYR A 112 -11.48 -3.16 3.72
CA TYR A 112 -10.13 -3.59 4.03
C TYR A 112 -10.04 -3.95 5.51
N THR A 113 -9.65 -5.17 5.79
CA THR A 113 -9.16 -5.59 7.10
C THR A 113 -7.64 -5.71 7.04
N ARG A 114 -7.01 -6.07 8.15
CA ARG A 114 -5.55 -6.22 8.18
C ARG A 114 -5.01 -7.19 7.12
N ASP A 115 -5.72 -8.28 6.87
CA ASP A 115 -5.23 -9.40 6.07
C ASP A 115 -6.12 -9.76 4.88
N THR A 116 -7.31 -9.19 4.79
CA THR A 116 -8.32 -9.57 3.79
C THR A 116 -9.04 -8.35 3.26
N VAL A 117 -9.34 -8.36 1.98
CA VAL A 117 -10.23 -7.39 1.34
C VAL A 117 -11.54 -8.08 1.01
N TYR A 118 -12.63 -7.55 1.52
CA TYR A 118 -13.98 -7.99 1.19
C TYR A 118 -14.56 -7.03 0.16
N ILE A 119 -15.20 -7.57 -0.87
CA ILE A 119 -15.84 -6.76 -1.91
C ILE A 119 -17.33 -7.10 -1.92
N SER A 120 -18.17 -6.09 -1.85
CA SER A 120 -19.63 -6.22 -1.86
C SER A 120 -20.23 -5.37 -2.97
N GLY A 121 -21.26 -5.88 -3.65
CA GLY A 121 -21.92 -5.17 -4.74
C GLY A 121 -21.07 -5.11 -6.01
N VAL A 122 -20.33 -6.19 -6.33
CA VAL A 122 -19.47 -6.27 -7.53
C VAL A 122 -20.33 -6.14 -8.78
N THR A 123 -19.95 -5.21 -9.66
CA THR A 123 -20.50 -5.07 -11.00
C THR A 123 -19.57 -5.71 -12.03
N PRO A 124 -20.04 -6.04 -13.26
CA PRO A 124 -19.17 -6.57 -14.31
C PRO A 124 -17.96 -5.66 -14.60
N ASP A 125 -18.16 -4.34 -14.62
CA ASP A 125 -17.09 -3.36 -14.83
C ASP A 125 -16.06 -3.39 -13.71
N GLU A 126 -16.52 -3.56 -12.46
CA GLU A 126 -15.65 -3.69 -11.29
C GLU A 126 -14.87 -5.01 -11.30
N GLU A 127 -15.52 -6.10 -11.73
CA GLU A 127 -14.86 -7.39 -11.87
C GLU A 127 -13.70 -7.30 -12.88
N ASP A 128 -13.93 -6.65 -14.02
CA ASP A 128 -12.90 -6.43 -15.04
C ASP A 128 -11.77 -5.52 -14.54
N PHE A 129 -12.11 -4.46 -13.77
CA PHE A 129 -11.14 -3.57 -13.16
C PHE A 129 -10.24 -4.29 -12.14
N LEU A 130 -10.81 -5.20 -11.35
CA LEU A 130 -10.09 -5.96 -10.34
C LEU A 130 -9.23 -7.07 -10.95
N ARG A 131 -9.61 -7.56 -12.12
CA ARG A 131 -8.90 -8.62 -12.81
C ARG A 131 -7.46 -8.19 -13.14
N GLY A 132 -6.49 -8.80 -12.45
CA GLY A 132 -5.06 -8.49 -12.57
C GLY A 132 -4.53 -7.36 -11.67
N ARG A 133 -5.38 -6.75 -10.83
CA ARG A 133 -4.97 -5.73 -9.85
C ARG A 133 -4.98 -6.22 -8.41
N MET A 134 -5.77 -7.24 -8.13
CA MET A 134 -5.78 -7.90 -6.83
C MET A 134 -5.16 -9.30 -6.98
N ALA A 135 -4.08 -9.51 -6.25
CA ALA A 135 -3.44 -10.82 -6.11
C ALA A 135 -4.00 -11.53 -4.88
#